data_a682fc8d127778fdee459e747a4a8508
#
_entry.id   a682fc8d127778fdee459e747a4a8508
#
_cell.length_a   1.000
_cell.length_b   1.000
_cell.length_c   1.000
_cell.angle_alpha   90.00
_cell.angle_beta   90.00
_cell.angle_gamma   90.00
#
_symmetry.space_group_name_H-M   'P 1'
#
loop_
_entity.id
_entity.type
_entity.pdbx_description
1 polymer ?
#
loop_
_entity_poly.entity_id
_entity_poly.type
_entity_poly.pdbx_seq_one_letter_code
_entity_poly.pdbx_strand_id
1 'polypeptide(L)'
;MIENKYPIFGNGQVINKEALDLLRDNPAELTDLLYLDKKDGIISGFDLITDLDDKKVTVTRGIIKYNEKIFWMNEDYKFNMPEIENRYILKLKLFSDFEERKFYIRSADFSLEILDIGASNSENTEIENKISNGLEIQEENNNKTKELWKSKIGEIEITRFITRIGAELRNDYNSFRDLRRDFNLLELINIKYSSKHELGTLHPKILKLFGKEASKKENLDIYDVNFYVNCLNGSVERDAIIAYINLKLQMEQENYTNEELYQYLVKILDNLGKDRKITEKKRVIPRKITIE
;
A
#
# COMPACT_ATOMS: atom_id res chain seq x y z
N MET A 1 34.54 1.81 -11.93
CA MET A 1 34.44 1.13 -13.23
C MET A 1 33.13 0.37 -13.23
N ILE A 2 32.33 0.45 -14.28
CA ILE A 2 31.09 -0.33 -14.42
C ILE A 2 31.38 -1.47 -15.37
N GLU A 3 31.17 -2.71 -14.93
CA GLU A 3 31.38 -3.92 -15.74
C GLU A 3 30.20 -4.86 -15.49
N ASN A 4 29.33 -5.05 -16.48
CA ASN A 4 28.23 -5.99 -16.43
C ASN A 4 28.57 -7.21 -17.31
N LYS A 5 28.53 -8.41 -16.74
CA LYS A 5 28.80 -9.65 -17.43
C LYS A 5 27.51 -10.33 -17.87
N TYR A 6 27.46 -10.70 -19.15
CA TYR A 6 26.36 -11.46 -19.74
C TYR A 6 26.87 -12.72 -20.38
N PRO A 7 26.31 -13.90 -20.05
CA PRO A 7 26.77 -15.14 -20.68
C PRO A 7 26.41 -15.18 -22.18
N ILE A 8 27.33 -15.63 -22.99
CA ILE A 8 27.14 -15.88 -24.42
C ILE A 8 27.19 -17.39 -24.64
N PHE A 9 26.18 -17.93 -25.33
CA PHE A 9 26.04 -19.34 -25.60
C PHE A 9 26.27 -19.63 -27.09
N GLY A 10 27.25 -20.48 -27.42
CA GLY A 10 27.52 -20.97 -28.75
C GLY A 10 27.14 -22.43 -28.93
N ASN A 11 26.99 -22.88 -30.18
CA ASN A 11 26.73 -24.28 -30.50
C ASN A 11 27.85 -25.17 -29.98
N GLY A 12 27.52 -26.21 -29.19
CA GLY A 12 28.49 -27.13 -28.63
C GLY A 12 29.26 -26.63 -27.40
N GLN A 13 28.94 -25.45 -26.88
CA GLN A 13 29.57 -24.92 -25.67
C GLN A 13 29.03 -25.61 -24.42
N VAL A 14 29.93 -25.99 -23.52
CA VAL A 14 29.54 -26.48 -22.18
C VAL A 14 29.14 -25.30 -21.31
N ILE A 15 27.94 -25.32 -20.79
CA ILE A 15 27.46 -24.31 -19.84
C ILE A 15 28.15 -24.52 -18.49
N ASN A 16 28.89 -23.51 -18.03
CA ASN A 16 29.51 -23.55 -16.72
C ASN A 16 28.58 -22.97 -15.63
N LYS A 17 28.94 -23.20 -14.36
CA LYS A 17 28.17 -22.74 -13.22
C LYS A 17 28.07 -21.19 -13.19
N GLU A 18 29.16 -20.48 -13.47
CA GLU A 18 29.20 -19.01 -13.48
C GLU A 18 28.18 -18.42 -14.48
N ALA A 19 28.06 -18.98 -15.67
CA ALA A 19 27.09 -18.54 -16.66
C ALA A 19 25.63 -18.75 -16.18
N LEU A 20 25.36 -19.87 -15.49
CA LEU A 20 24.03 -20.13 -14.90
C LEU A 20 23.72 -19.21 -13.72
N ASP A 21 24.72 -18.94 -12.88
CA ASP A 21 24.57 -18.01 -11.76
C ASP A 21 24.24 -16.59 -12.28
N LEU A 22 24.95 -16.10 -13.30
CA LEU A 22 24.68 -14.81 -13.93
C LEU A 22 23.28 -14.73 -14.57
N LEU A 23 22.78 -15.82 -15.16
CA LEU A 23 21.40 -15.85 -15.69
C LEU A 23 20.34 -15.75 -14.60
N ARG A 24 20.61 -16.28 -13.42
CA ARG A 24 19.73 -16.18 -12.26
C ARG A 24 19.84 -14.80 -11.61
N ASP A 25 21.05 -14.32 -11.36
CA ASP A 25 21.32 -13.19 -10.48
C ASP A 25 21.13 -11.85 -11.20
N ASN A 26 21.55 -11.71 -12.47
CA ASN A 26 21.41 -10.45 -13.20
C ASN A 26 19.97 -9.90 -13.25
N PRO A 27 18.91 -10.68 -13.51
CA PRO A 27 17.54 -10.16 -13.48
C PRO A 27 17.09 -9.75 -12.09
N ALA A 28 17.51 -10.47 -11.04
CA ALA A 28 17.18 -10.15 -9.66
C ALA A 28 17.86 -8.85 -9.22
N GLU A 29 19.17 -8.72 -9.47
CA GLU A 29 19.94 -7.50 -9.18
C GLU A 29 19.40 -6.28 -9.93
N LEU A 30 19.05 -6.44 -11.22
CA LEU A 30 18.45 -5.35 -11.99
C LEU A 30 17.11 -4.92 -11.39
N THR A 31 16.30 -5.87 -10.95
CA THR A 31 15.00 -5.58 -10.30
C THR A 31 15.20 -4.84 -8.99
N ASP A 32 16.15 -5.25 -8.16
CA ASP A 32 16.47 -4.56 -6.90
C ASP A 32 16.96 -3.12 -7.16
N LEU A 33 17.80 -2.94 -8.19
CA LEU A 33 18.30 -1.62 -8.59
C LEU A 33 17.21 -0.69 -9.14
N LEU A 34 16.21 -1.21 -9.86
CA LEU A 34 15.10 -0.42 -10.38
C LEU A 34 14.26 0.23 -9.27
N TYR A 35 14.24 -0.40 -8.11
CA TYR A 35 13.49 0.07 -6.95
C TYR A 35 14.38 0.54 -5.79
N LEU A 36 15.66 0.84 -6.07
CA LEU A 36 16.64 1.22 -5.05
C LEU A 36 16.20 2.45 -4.26
N ASP A 37 15.61 3.44 -4.92
CA ASP A 37 15.15 4.71 -4.34
C ASP A 37 13.79 4.61 -3.61
N LYS A 38 13.14 3.45 -3.69
CA LYS A 38 11.86 3.19 -3.04
C LYS A 38 12.06 2.58 -1.66
N LYS A 39 11.26 2.99 -0.69
CA LYS A 39 11.19 2.40 0.66
C LYS A 39 10.18 1.27 0.71
N ASP A 40 10.10 0.58 1.84
CA ASP A 40 9.21 -0.56 2.05
C ASP A 40 7.75 -0.22 1.75
N GLY A 41 7.03 -1.16 1.13
CA GLY A 41 5.62 -1.04 0.78
C GLY A 41 5.25 -1.70 -0.53
N ILE A 42 3.99 -1.62 -0.91
CA ILE A 42 3.48 -2.13 -2.18
C ILE A 42 3.98 -1.24 -3.32
N ILE A 43 4.58 -1.84 -4.33
CA ILE A 43 5.04 -1.14 -5.55
C ILE A 43 3.92 -1.12 -6.58
N SER A 44 3.28 -2.26 -6.80
CA SER A 44 2.20 -2.41 -7.79
C SER A 44 1.35 -3.65 -7.48
N GLY A 45 0.11 -3.66 -7.97
CA GLY A 45 -0.83 -4.74 -7.70
C GLY A 45 -1.32 -4.75 -6.25
N PHE A 46 -1.67 -5.93 -5.74
CA PHE A 46 -2.34 -6.11 -4.45
C PHE A 46 -3.66 -5.35 -4.36
N ASP A 47 -4.29 -5.13 -5.52
CA ASP A 47 -5.63 -4.57 -5.57
C ASP A 47 -6.65 -5.60 -5.06
N LEU A 48 -7.69 -5.08 -4.41
CA LEU A 48 -8.73 -5.91 -3.81
C LEU A 48 -9.95 -5.92 -4.73
N ILE A 49 -10.42 -7.11 -5.06
CA ILE A 49 -11.62 -7.34 -5.87
C ILE A 49 -12.58 -8.20 -5.05
N THR A 50 -13.80 -7.72 -4.86
CA THR A 50 -14.85 -8.46 -4.16
C THR A 50 -15.74 -9.18 -5.14
N ASP A 51 -16.01 -10.43 -4.87
CA ASP A 51 -17.05 -11.23 -5.50
C ASP A 51 -18.17 -11.43 -4.49
N LEU A 52 -19.27 -10.69 -4.68
CA LEU A 52 -20.38 -10.69 -3.73
C LEU A 52 -21.22 -11.97 -3.85
N ASP A 53 -21.32 -12.56 -5.04
CA ASP A 53 -22.08 -13.78 -5.29
C ASP A 53 -21.40 -14.99 -4.60
N ASP A 54 -20.10 -15.11 -4.79
CA ASP A 54 -19.29 -16.20 -4.20
C ASP A 54 -18.79 -15.86 -2.78
N LYS A 55 -19.08 -14.69 -2.25
CA LYS A 55 -18.59 -14.20 -0.95
C LYS A 55 -17.08 -14.35 -0.79
N LYS A 56 -16.32 -13.95 -1.81
CA LYS A 56 -14.86 -14.03 -1.85
C LYS A 56 -14.24 -12.67 -2.06
N VAL A 57 -13.04 -12.52 -1.52
CA VAL A 57 -12.16 -11.38 -1.80
C VAL A 57 -10.91 -11.89 -2.48
N THR A 58 -10.55 -11.28 -3.60
CA THR A 58 -9.34 -11.59 -4.37
C THR A 58 -8.34 -10.45 -4.15
N VAL A 59 -7.13 -10.80 -3.76
CA VAL A 59 -5.96 -9.91 -3.78
C VAL A 59 -5.23 -10.19 -5.09
N THR A 60 -5.10 -9.19 -5.95
CA THR A 60 -4.44 -9.38 -7.25
C THR A 60 -2.94 -9.57 -7.09
N ARG A 61 -2.34 -10.28 -8.05
CA ARG A 61 -0.88 -10.38 -8.16
C ARG A 61 -0.20 -9.02 -8.11
N GLY A 62 1.03 -8.98 -7.60
CA GLY A 62 1.73 -7.71 -7.44
C GLY A 62 3.16 -7.85 -6.91
N ILE A 63 3.75 -6.70 -6.62
CA ILE A 63 5.13 -6.56 -6.18
C ILE A 63 5.18 -5.73 -4.90
N ILE A 64 5.96 -6.20 -3.94
CA ILE A 64 6.22 -5.53 -2.66
C ILE A 64 7.72 -5.39 -2.48
N LYS A 65 8.17 -4.27 -1.95
CA LYS A 65 9.52 -4.10 -1.41
C LYS A 65 9.48 -4.19 0.11
N TYR A 66 10.40 -4.94 0.67
CA TYR A 66 10.60 -5.03 2.11
C TYR A 66 12.06 -5.37 2.44
N ASN A 67 12.68 -4.58 3.35
CA ASN A 67 14.07 -4.77 3.77
C ASN A 67 15.03 -4.90 2.56
N GLU A 68 14.93 -3.95 1.62
CA GLU A 68 15.72 -3.90 0.38
C GLU A 68 15.49 -5.06 -0.60
N LYS A 69 14.59 -5.98 -0.28
CA LYS A 69 14.25 -7.14 -1.10
C LYS A 69 12.91 -6.96 -1.79
N ILE A 70 12.84 -7.50 -3.01
CA ILE A 70 11.60 -7.53 -3.80
C ILE A 70 10.92 -8.88 -3.61
N PHE A 71 9.64 -8.84 -3.21
CA PHE A 71 8.73 -9.96 -3.17
C PHE A 71 7.70 -9.79 -4.28
N TRP A 72 7.40 -10.85 -5.01
CA TRP A 72 6.36 -10.81 -6.04
C TRP A 72 5.40 -11.97 -5.90
N MET A 73 4.15 -11.70 -6.21
CA MET A 73 3.07 -12.67 -6.29
C MET A 73 2.63 -12.74 -7.76
N ASN A 74 2.80 -13.90 -8.39
CA ASN A 74 2.50 -14.12 -9.82
C ASN A 74 1.07 -14.60 -10.06
N GLU A 75 0.36 -15.03 -9.02
CA GLU A 75 -1.03 -15.49 -9.06
C GLU A 75 -1.86 -14.70 -8.06
N ASP A 76 -3.16 -14.58 -8.34
CA ASP A 76 -4.09 -13.91 -7.44
C ASP A 76 -4.40 -14.79 -6.22
N TYR A 77 -4.39 -14.18 -5.05
CA TYR A 77 -4.78 -14.84 -3.81
C TYR A 77 -6.27 -14.61 -3.50
N LYS A 78 -6.99 -15.67 -3.17
CA LYS A 78 -8.43 -15.61 -2.87
C LYS A 78 -8.71 -16.11 -1.46
N PHE A 79 -9.56 -15.40 -0.73
CA PHE A 79 -10.06 -15.86 0.56
C PHE A 79 -11.56 -15.66 0.69
N ASN A 80 -12.19 -16.48 1.52
CA ASN A 80 -13.62 -16.37 1.81
C ASN A 80 -13.86 -15.22 2.80
N MET A 81 -14.95 -14.50 2.62
CA MET A 81 -15.40 -13.51 3.59
C MET A 81 -15.74 -14.21 4.91
N PRO A 82 -15.23 -13.72 6.05
CA PRO A 82 -15.56 -14.28 7.35
C PRO A 82 -17.05 -14.15 7.65
N GLU A 83 -17.64 -15.22 8.20
CA GLU A 83 -19.07 -15.25 8.59
C GLU A 83 -19.31 -14.59 9.97
N ILE A 84 -18.29 -14.53 10.80
CA ILE A 84 -18.40 -13.96 12.16
C ILE A 84 -18.34 -12.44 12.07
N GLU A 85 -19.26 -11.77 12.75
CA GLU A 85 -19.26 -10.31 12.84
C GLU A 85 -18.08 -9.84 13.69
N ASN A 86 -17.10 -9.22 13.05
CA ASN A 86 -15.94 -8.67 13.74
C ASN A 86 -15.18 -7.66 12.85
N ARG A 87 -14.16 -7.05 13.40
CA ARG A 87 -13.18 -6.23 12.68
C ARG A 87 -11.99 -7.09 12.31
N TYR A 88 -11.66 -7.09 11.04
CA TYR A 88 -10.57 -7.91 10.49
C TYR A 88 -9.48 -7.03 9.90
N ILE A 89 -8.26 -7.54 9.96
CA ILE A 89 -7.11 -7.02 9.26
C ILE A 89 -6.47 -8.14 8.44
N LEU A 90 -6.34 -7.95 7.14
CA LEU A 90 -5.57 -8.82 6.28
C LEU A 90 -4.15 -8.29 6.19
N LYS A 91 -3.19 -9.13 6.53
CA LYS A 91 -1.76 -8.83 6.49
C LYS A 91 -1.03 -9.82 5.60
N LEU A 92 0.06 -9.39 5.01
CA LEU A 92 1.05 -10.26 4.40
C LEU A 92 2.25 -10.36 5.35
N LYS A 93 2.51 -11.55 5.87
CA LYS A 93 3.67 -11.88 6.70
C LYS A 93 4.83 -12.25 5.79
N LEU A 94 5.96 -11.60 5.97
CA LEU A 94 7.17 -11.77 5.16
C LEU A 94 8.21 -12.55 5.98
N PHE A 95 8.89 -13.49 5.33
CA PHE A 95 9.85 -14.36 5.98
C PHE A 95 11.26 -14.16 5.44
N SER A 96 12.25 -14.49 6.27
CA SER A 96 13.65 -14.52 5.84
C SER A 96 13.83 -15.54 4.72
N ASP A 97 14.75 -15.22 3.79
CA ASP A 97 15.15 -16.15 2.75
C ASP A 97 15.74 -17.41 3.42
N PHE A 98 15.43 -18.59 2.88
CA PHE A 98 15.96 -19.84 3.33
C PHE A 98 16.31 -20.75 2.14
N GLU A 99 17.23 -21.68 2.39
CA GLU A 99 17.64 -22.65 1.38
C GLU A 99 16.96 -24.00 1.65
N GLU A 100 16.21 -24.50 0.67
CA GLU A 100 15.60 -25.82 0.71
C GLU A 100 16.10 -26.66 -0.49
N ARG A 101 16.80 -27.74 -0.20
CA ARG A 101 17.45 -28.63 -1.19
C ARG A 101 18.41 -27.85 -2.09
N LYS A 102 17.98 -27.46 -3.30
CA LYS A 102 18.77 -26.74 -4.31
C LYS A 102 18.17 -25.38 -4.66
N PHE A 103 17.17 -24.91 -3.89
CA PHE A 103 16.44 -23.69 -4.17
C PHE A 103 16.63 -22.70 -3.04
N TYR A 104 16.81 -21.46 -3.41
CA TYR A 104 16.74 -20.32 -2.53
C TYR A 104 15.30 -19.83 -2.55
N ILE A 105 14.64 -19.84 -1.40
CA ILE A 105 13.22 -19.56 -1.30
C ILE A 105 13.02 -18.25 -0.54
N ARG A 106 12.31 -17.31 -1.18
CA ARG A 106 11.77 -16.11 -0.57
C ARG A 106 10.27 -16.27 -0.47
N SER A 107 9.71 -16.18 0.72
CA SER A 107 8.30 -16.49 0.94
C SER A 107 7.58 -15.42 1.74
N ALA A 108 6.27 -15.32 1.51
CA ALA A 108 5.34 -14.52 2.27
C ALA A 108 4.00 -15.25 2.34
N ASP A 109 3.28 -15.13 3.46
CA ASP A 109 1.99 -15.78 3.65
C ASP A 109 0.94 -14.76 4.10
N PHE A 110 -0.29 -14.90 3.61
CA PHE A 110 -1.41 -14.09 4.07
C PHE A 110 -1.90 -14.53 5.45
N SER A 111 -2.25 -13.56 6.28
CA SER A 111 -2.84 -13.79 7.60
C SER A 111 -4.04 -12.87 7.77
N LEU A 112 -5.18 -13.46 8.10
CA LEU A 112 -6.39 -12.73 8.47
C LEU A 112 -6.52 -12.76 9.99
N GLU A 113 -6.48 -11.59 10.62
CA GLU A 113 -6.48 -11.44 12.07
C GLU A 113 -7.68 -10.60 12.52
N ILE A 114 -8.17 -10.84 13.74
CA ILE A 114 -9.18 -10.00 14.36
C ILE A 114 -8.48 -8.78 14.96
N LEU A 115 -9.01 -7.59 14.64
CA LEU A 115 -8.51 -6.34 15.19
C LEU A 115 -9.20 -6.08 16.54
N ASP A 116 -8.58 -6.50 17.64
CA ASP A 116 -9.10 -6.28 18.98
C ASP A 116 -9.05 -4.81 19.39
N ILE A 117 -10.21 -4.33 19.86
CA ILE A 117 -10.30 -3.09 20.63
C ILE A 117 -10.67 -3.48 22.06
N GLY A 118 -9.69 -3.99 22.81
CA GLY A 118 -9.72 -3.97 24.27
C GLY A 118 -10.58 -5.03 24.96
N ALA A 119 -10.56 -6.30 24.56
CA ALA A 119 -11.15 -7.39 25.33
C ALA A 119 -10.12 -8.48 25.67
N SER A 120 -10.25 -9.04 26.85
CA SER A 120 -9.34 -9.96 27.54
C SER A 120 -9.06 -11.25 26.78
N ASN A 121 -7.81 -11.66 26.85
CA ASN A 121 -7.04 -12.69 26.12
C ASN A 121 -7.54 -14.16 26.08
N SER A 122 -8.73 -14.53 26.50
CA SER A 122 -9.13 -15.94 26.61
C SER A 122 -10.08 -16.46 25.51
N GLU A 123 -10.88 -15.59 24.91
CA GLU A 123 -11.81 -16.03 23.84
C GLU A 123 -11.19 -15.92 22.43
N ASN A 124 -10.15 -15.11 22.28
CA ASN A 124 -9.52 -14.81 20.99
C ASN A 124 -8.73 -15.98 20.42
N THR A 125 -8.10 -16.80 21.28
CA THR A 125 -7.31 -17.96 20.83
C THR A 125 -8.17 -19.03 20.13
N GLU A 126 -9.43 -19.21 20.55
CA GLU A 126 -10.34 -20.16 19.89
C GLU A 126 -10.87 -19.63 18.55
N ILE A 127 -11.07 -18.30 18.45
CA ILE A 127 -11.56 -17.64 17.23
C ILE A 127 -10.43 -17.55 16.19
N GLU A 128 -9.22 -17.23 16.62
CA GLU A 128 -8.03 -17.24 15.75
C GLU A 128 -7.78 -18.63 15.16
N ASN A 129 -7.92 -19.70 15.99
CA ASN A 129 -7.79 -21.08 15.53
C ASN A 129 -8.90 -21.48 14.53
N LYS A 130 -10.13 -20.97 14.68
CA LYS A 130 -11.23 -21.23 13.73
C LYS A 130 -11.06 -20.48 12.41
N ILE A 131 -10.49 -19.26 12.46
CA ILE A 131 -10.20 -18.46 11.26
C ILE A 131 -9.00 -19.05 10.51
N SER A 132 -7.94 -19.44 11.24
CA SER A 132 -6.79 -20.14 10.66
C SER A 132 -7.20 -21.45 9.99
N ASN A 133 -8.05 -22.24 10.62
CA ASN A 133 -8.58 -23.49 10.04
C ASN A 133 -9.48 -23.24 8.81
N GLY A 134 -10.18 -22.10 8.72
CA GLY A 134 -10.95 -21.72 7.55
C GLY A 134 -10.10 -21.33 6.33
N LEU A 135 -8.88 -20.86 6.54
CA LEU A 135 -7.88 -20.59 5.50
C LEU A 135 -7.08 -21.84 5.12
N GLU A 136 -7.02 -22.87 5.98
CA GLU A 136 -6.20 -24.09 5.84
C GLU A 136 -6.86 -25.23 5.02
N ILE A 137 -8.09 -25.12 4.53
CA ILE A 137 -8.84 -26.27 3.94
C ILE A 137 -8.23 -26.83 2.62
N GLN A 138 -7.12 -26.33 2.11
CA GLN A 138 -6.50 -26.94 0.91
C GLN A 138 -5.08 -27.52 1.05
N GLU A 139 -4.40 -27.45 2.20
CA GLU A 139 -3.00 -27.96 2.31
C GLU A 139 -2.66 -28.75 3.58
N GLU A 140 -3.54 -29.59 4.09
CA GLU A 140 -3.43 -30.15 5.46
C GLU A 140 -2.36 -31.23 5.72
N ASN A 141 -1.55 -31.70 4.78
CA ASN A 141 -0.71 -32.87 5.07
C ASN A 141 0.83 -32.75 4.93
N ASN A 142 1.38 -31.58 4.61
CA ASN A 142 2.84 -31.45 4.48
C ASN A 142 3.50 -30.26 5.22
N ASN A 143 2.78 -29.44 5.95
CA ASN A 143 3.27 -28.12 6.38
C ASN A 143 3.81 -28.05 7.82
N LYS A 144 3.44 -28.95 8.72
CA LYS A 144 3.89 -28.88 10.14
C LYS A 144 5.40 -28.94 10.37
N THR A 145 6.15 -29.53 9.44
CA THR A 145 7.62 -29.59 9.52
C THR A 145 8.32 -28.40 8.87
N LYS A 146 7.60 -27.63 8.01
CA LYS A 146 8.19 -26.49 7.27
C LYS A 146 8.17 -25.17 8.07
N GLU A 147 7.26 -25.01 9.02
CA GLU A 147 7.10 -23.75 9.77
C GLU A 147 8.25 -23.45 10.75
N LEU A 148 8.98 -24.46 11.19
CA LEU A 148 10.08 -24.34 12.18
C LEU A 148 11.30 -23.56 11.66
N TRP A 149 11.43 -23.34 10.35
CA TRP A 149 12.63 -22.72 9.73
C TRP A 149 12.40 -21.31 9.19
N LYS A 150 11.15 -20.84 9.16
CA LYS A 150 10.80 -19.51 8.63
C LYS A 150 10.83 -18.47 9.75
N SER A 151 11.84 -17.62 9.75
CA SER A 151 11.88 -16.46 10.64
C SER A 151 11.10 -15.30 10.03
N LYS A 152 10.03 -14.83 10.70
CA LYS A 152 9.28 -13.65 10.28
C LYS A 152 10.18 -12.42 10.35
N ILE A 153 10.33 -11.70 9.24
CA ILE A 153 11.10 -10.45 9.15
C ILE A 153 10.22 -9.21 9.23
N GLY A 154 8.93 -9.35 8.93
CA GLY A 154 7.98 -8.25 9.04
C GLY A 154 6.60 -8.58 8.49
N GLU A 155 5.78 -7.54 8.41
CA GLU A 155 4.43 -7.65 7.86
C GLU A 155 4.01 -6.37 7.15
N ILE A 156 3.14 -6.51 6.15
CA ILE A 156 2.50 -5.39 5.43
C ILE A 156 1.00 -5.56 5.50
N GLU A 157 0.31 -4.52 5.92
CA GLU A 157 -1.15 -4.47 5.93
C GLU A 157 -1.68 -4.35 4.49
N ILE A 158 -2.67 -5.20 4.16
CA ILE A 158 -3.31 -5.22 2.85
C ILE A 158 -4.68 -4.55 2.90
N THR A 159 -5.47 -4.76 3.96
CA THR A 159 -6.76 -4.08 4.16
C THR A 159 -7.29 -4.29 5.57
N ARG A 160 -8.21 -3.42 5.98
CA ARG A 160 -9.10 -3.62 7.13
C ARG A 160 -10.53 -3.62 6.66
N PHE A 161 -11.37 -4.36 7.35
CA PHE A 161 -12.80 -4.37 7.10
C PHE A 161 -13.58 -4.83 8.33
N ILE A 162 -14.88 -4.57 8.31
CA ILE A 162 -15.80 -5.02 9.34
C ILE A 162 -16.84 -5.89 8.65
N THR A 163 -17.08 -7.09 9.18
CA THR A 163 -18.19 -7.93 8.76
C THR A 163 -19.36 -7.76 9.70
N ARG A 164 -20.57 -7.82 9.14
CA ARG A 164 -21.84 -7.87 9.88
C ARG A 164 -22.71 -8.94 9.26
N ILE A 165 -23.61 -9.52 10.03
CA ILE A 165 -24.57 -10.50 9.50
C ILE A 165 -25.37 -9.84 8.38
N GLY A 166 -25.33 -10.45 7.18
CA GLY A 166 -25.98 -9.95 5.97
C GLY A 166 -25.28 -8.76 5.29
N ALA A 167 -24.09 -8.37 5.73
CA ALA A 167 -23.30 -7.34 5.06
C ALA A 167 -22.51 -7.93 3.89
N GLU A 168 -22.38 -7.12 2.83
CA GLU A 168 -21.62 -7.44 1.64
C GLU A 168 -20.39 -6.56 1.60
N LEU A 169 -19.19 -7.16 1.60
CA LEU A 169 -17.95 -6.40 1.45
C LEU A 169 -17.85 -5.83 0.04
N ARG A 170 -17.58 -4.53 -0.05
CA ARG A 170 -17.43 -3.80 -1.31
C ARG A 170 -16.06 -3.16 -1.42
N ASN A 171 -15.61 -2.94 -2.64
CA ASN A 171 -14.43 -2.15 -2.97
C ASN A 171 -14.72 -0.97 -3.92
N ASP A 172 -16.00 -0.69 -4.17
CA ASP A 172 -16.50 0.41 -4.98
C ASP A 172 -16.78 1.63 -4.09
N TYR A 173 -15.90 2.58 -4.10
CA TYR A 173 -16.05 3.82 -3.33
C TYR A 173 -16.83 4.84 -4.16
N ASN A 174 -17.94 5.33 -3.62
CA ASN A 174 -18.76 6.35 -4.27
C ASN A 174 -18.19 7.75 -4.08
N SER A 175 -17.49 7.98 -2.98
CA SER A 175 -16.87 9.26 -2.67
C SER A 175 -15.56 9.10 -1.90
N PHE A 176 -14.77 10.17 -1.85
CA PHE A 176 -13.55 10.21 -1.05
C PHE A 176 -13.83 10.00 0.46
N ARG A 177 -15.04 10.31 0.92
CA ARG A 177 -15.45 10.17 2.33
C ARG A 177 -15.93 8.77 2.69
N ASP A 178 -16.28 7.93 1.73
CA ASP A 178 -16.82 6.59 1.97
C ASP A 178 -15.80 5.66 2.61
N LEU A 179 -14.51 5.93 2.42
CA LEU A 179 -13.41 5.17 3.01
C LEU A 179 -13.50 4.95 4.53
N ARG A 180 -14.37 5.71 5.23
CA ARG A 180 -14.58 5.58 6.67
C ARG A 180 -16.02 5.43 7.13
N ARG A 181 -16.99 5.68 6.27
CA ARG A 181 -18.39 5.74 6.67
C ARG A 181 -19.13 4.44 6.46
N ASP A 182 -18.68 3.64 5.52
CA ASP A 182 -19.32 2.39 5.17
C ASP A 182 -18.51 1.22 5.73
N PHE A 183 -19.03 0.57 6.75
CA PHE A 183 -18.41 -0.58 7.40
C PHE A 183 -18.30 -1.82 6.50
N ASN A 184 -18.97 -1.81 5.35
CA ASN A 184 -18.92 -2.88 4.37
C ASN A 184 -17.85 -2.62 3.30
N LEU A 185 -17.05 -1.56 3.42
CA LEU A 185 -15.96 -1.27 2.49
C LEU A 185 -14.64 -1.81 3.01
N LEU A 186 -13.85 -2.34 2.08
CA LEU A 186 -12.45 -2.67 2.33
C LEU A 186 -11.65 -1.36 2.55
N GLU A 187 -11.13 -1.17 3.74
CA GLU A 187 -10.41 0.06 4.10
C GLU A 187 -8.98 0.02 3.53
N LEU A 188 -8.61 1.09 2.81
CA LEU A 188 -7.32 1.20 2.13
C LEU A 188 -6.38 2.24 2.77
N ILE A 189 -6.82 2.96 3.81
CA ILE A 189 -6.10 4.12 4.35
C ILE A 189 -4.75 3.73 4.93
N ASN A 190 -4.69 2.60 5.63
CA ASN A 190 -3.48 2.14 6.31
C ASN A 190 -2.53 1.34 5.42
N ILE A 191 -2.92 1.05 4.17
CA ILE A 191 -2.05 0.36 3.22
C ILE A 191 -0.84 1.24 2.90
N LYS A 192 0.34 0.69 3.07
CA LYS A 192 1.60 1.36 2.77
C LYS A 192 2.02 1.09 1.32
N TYR A 193 1.89 2.09 0.45
CA TYR A 193 2.49 2.05 -0.88
C TYR A 193 3.93 2.56 -0.82
N SER A 194 4.79 1.91 -1.57
CA SER A 194 6.22 2.26 -1.64
C SER A 194 6.41 3.64 -2.27
N SER A 195 7.23 4.45 -1.64
CA SER A 195 7.63 5.80 -2.08
C SER A 195 9.07 6.05 -1.66
N LYS A 196 9.58 7.25 -1.92
CA LYS A 196 10.91 7.65 -1.39
C LYS A 196 10.91 7.92 0.11
N HIS A 197 9.73 8.19 0.67
CA HIS A 197 9.55 8.46 2.09
C HIS A 197 9.45 7.16 2.92
N GLU A 198 10.06 7.13 4.12
CA GLU A 198 10.09 5.96 5.02
C GLU A 198 8.70 5.39 5.34
N LEU A 199 7.70 6.25 5.51
CA LEU A 199 6.33 5.85 5.81
C LEU A 199 5.52 5.46 4.55
N GLY A 200 6.16 5.42 3.38
CA GLY A 200 5.46 5.14 2.11
C GLY A 200 4.51 6.27 1.71
N THR A 201 3.55 5.98 0.85
CA THR A 201 2.51 6.92 0.42
C THR A 201 1.12 6.30 0.54
N LEU A 202 0.07 7.11 0.37
CA LEU A 202 -1.31 6.66 0.37
C LEU A 202 -1.62 5.79 -0.85
N HIS A 203 -2.59 4.90 -0.70
CA HIS A 203 -3.06 4.04 -1.79
C HIS A 203 -3.49 4.88 -3.01
N PRO A 204 -3.03 4.54 -4.23
CA PRO A 204 -3.36 5.29 -5.46
C PRO A 204 -4.86 5.47 -5.69
N LYS A 205 -5.70 4.52 -5.30
CA LYS A 205 -7.16 4.60 -5.43
C LYS A 205 -7.74 5.73 -4.57
N ILE A 206 -7.20 5.94 -3.36
CA ILE A 206 -7.56 7.06 -2.48
C ILE A 206 -7.24 8.40 -3.15
N LEU A 207 -6.01 8.53 -3.66
CA LEU A 207 -5.57 9.74 -4.33
C LEU A 207 -6.38 10.04 -5.59
N LYS A 208 -6.70 9.02 -6.39
CA LYS A 208 -7.59 9.17 -7.55
C LYS A 208 -8.99 9.64 -7.19
N LEU A 209 -9.56 9.16 -6.08
CA LEU A 209 -10.86 9.62 -5.59
C LEU A 209 -10.80 11.11 -5.19
N PHE A 210 -9.76 11.49 -4.44
CA PHE A 210 -9.52 12.90 -4.13
C PHE A 210 -9.44 13.75 -5.40
N GLY A 211 -8.61 13.35 -6.36
CA GLY A 211 -8.43 14.05 -7.62
C GLY A 211 -9.73 14.21 -8.41
N LYS A 212 -10.56 13.15 -8.48
CA LYS A 212 -11.87 13.19 -9.14
C LYS A 212 -12.85 14.16 -8.48
N GLU A 213 -12.83 14.26 -7.15
CA GLU A 213 -13.72 15.19 -6.45
C GLU A 213 -13.19 16.63 -6.49
N ALA A 214 -11.89 16.81 -6.32
CA ALA A 214 -11.24 18.11 -6.40
C ALA A 214 -11.41 18.74 -7.79
N SER A 215 -11.30 17.96 -8.88
CA SER A 215 -11.46 18.44 -10.25
C SER A 215 -12.86 18.99 -10.58
N LYS A 216 -13.89 18.68 -9.75
CA LYS A 216 -15.26 19.17 -9.90
C LYS A 216 -15.50 20.50 -9.17
N LYS A 217 -14.51 20.99 -8.42
CA LYS A 217 -14.63 22.23 -7.65
C LYS A 217 -14.29 23.42 -8.53
N GLU A 218 -14.94 24.54 -8.27
CA GLU A 218 -14.67 25.83 -8.93
C GLU A 218 -13.62 26.64 -8.13
N ASN A 219 -13.09 27.70 -8.71
CA ASN A 219 -12.18 28.65 -8.06
C ASN A 219 -10.92 28.01 -7.45
N LEU A 220 -10.37 27.01 -8.13
CA LEU A 220 -9.14 26.33 -7.72
C LEU A 220 -7.92 27.21 -8.02
N ASP A 221 -6.95 27.24 -7.11
CA ASP A 221 -5.66 27.84 -7.41
C ASP A 221 -4.72 26.86 -8.17
N ILE A 222 -3.58 27.36 -8.61
CA ILE A 222 -2.62 26.58 -9.40
C ILE A 222 -2.08 25.36 -8.62
N TYR A 223 -1.97 25.46 -7.30
CA TYR A 223 -1.49 24.38 -6.46
C TYR A 223 -2.54 23.27 -6.36
N ASP A 224 -3.83 23.63 -6.27
CA ASP A 224 -4.95 22.68 -6.28
C ASP A 224 -4.99 21.91 -7.59
N VAL A 225 -4.90 22.65 -8.71
CA VAL A 225 -4.90 22.04 -10.05
C VAL A 225 -3.74 21.08 -10.22
N ASN A 226 -2.54 21.48 -9.87
CA ASN A 226 -1.36 20.64 -9.99
C ASN A 226 -1.47 19.38 -9.11
N PHE A 227 -1.92 19.53 -7.87
CA PHE A 227 -2.06 18.41 -6.96
C PHE A 227 -3.12 17.40 -7.40
N TYR A 228 -4.33 17.85 -7.79
CA TYR A 228 -5.36 16.90 -8.23
C TYR A 228 -4.98 16.19 -9.53
N VAL A 229 -4.29 16.86 -10.46
CA VAL A 229 -3.79 16.22 -11.69
C VAL A 229 -2.80 15.10 -11.34
N ASN A 230 -1.87 15.35 -10.42
CA ASN A 230 -0.96 14.32 -9.94
C ASN A 230 -1.72 13.15 -9.29
N CYS A 231 -2.74 13.43 -8.49
CA CYS A 231 -3.60 12.40 -7.89
C CYS A 231 -4.34 11.55 -8.94
N LEU A 232 -4.81 12.15 -10.04
CA LEU A 232 -5.47 11.42 -11.12
C LEU A 232 -4.52 10.48 -11.86
N ASN A 233 -3.23 10.81 -11.93
CA ASN A 233 -2.19 9.97 -12.54
C ASN A 233 -1.84 8.72 -11.71
N GLY A 234 -2.24 8.66 -10.43
CA GLY A 234 -2.08 7.48 -9.58
C GLY A 234 -1.31 7.74 -8.30
N SER A 235 -0.09 7.25 -8.17
CA SER A 235 0.71 7.44 -6.96
C SER A 235 1.29 8.85 -6.90
N VAL A 236 1.22 9.48 -5.72
CA VAL A 236 1.88 10.75 -5.42
C VAL A 236 2.85 10.49 -4.26
N GLU A 237 4.05 11.02 -4.36
CA GLU A 237 5.04 10.90 -3.29
C GLU A 237 4.51 11.56 -2.00
N ARG A 238 4.80 10.94 -0.85
CA ARG A 238 4.30 11.40 0.46
C ARG A 238 4.67 12.85 0.75
N ASP A 239 5.91 13.23 0.43
CA ASP A 239 6.40 14.59 0.65
C ASP A 239 5.59 15.64 -0.12
N ALA A 240 5.13 15.30 -1.32
CA ALA A 240 4.26 16.18 -2.09
C ALA A 240 2.86 16.31 -1.46
N ILE A 241 2.33 15.23 -0.86
CA ILE A 241 1.07 15.28 -0.13
C ILE A 241 1.21 16.17 1.12
N ILE A 242 2.29 15.97 1.89
CA ILE A 242 2.60 16.75 3.10
C ILE A 242 2.75 18.24 2.74
N ALA A 243 3.54 18.55 1.72
CA ALA A 243 3.75 19.93 1.27
C ALA A 243 2.43 20.61 0.85
N TYR A 244 1.56 19.89 0.16
CA TYR A 244 0.24 20.39 -0.23
C TYR A 244 -0.66 20.65 0.99
N ILE A 245 -0.71 19.71 1.94
CA ILE A 245 -1.48 19.85 3.19
C ILE A 245 -0.98 21.06 3.99
N ASN A 246 0.32 21.17 4.19
CA ASN A 246 0.94 22.26 4.94
C ASN A 246 0.65 23.61 4.30
N LEU A 247 0.73 23.70 2.97
CA LEU A 247 0.41 24.92 2.23
C LEU A 247 -1.06 25.32 2.41
N LYS A 248 -1.98 24.36 2.31
CA LYS A 248 -3.43 24.65 2.35
C LYS A 248 -3.96 24.93 3.75
N LEU A 249 -3.44 24.26 4.76
CA LEU A 249 -3.88 24.38 6.15
C LEU A 249 -2.99 25.30 7.00
N GLN A 250 -1.92 25.88 6.41
CA GLN A 250 -0.95 26.73 7.09
C GLN A 250 -0.30 26.01 8.30
N MET A 251 0.13 24.77 8.06
CA MET A 251 0.79 23.90 9.02
C MET A 251 2.27 23.77 8.68
N GLU A 252 3.08 23.38 9.67
CA GLU A 252 4.53 23.15 9.53
C GLU A 252 4.92 21.78 10.09
N GLN A 253 4.09 20.77 9.89
CA GLN A 253 4.34 19.43 10.38
C GLN A 253 5.11 18.62 9.34
N GLU A 254 6.10 17.86 9.76
CA GLU A 254 6.95 17.06 8.88
C GLU A 254 6.43 15.62 8.72
N ASN A 255 5.81 15.07 9.76
CA ASN A 255 5.37 13.69 9.78
C ASN A 255 3.88 13.57 10.12
N TYR A 256 3.18 12.79 9.31
CA TYR A 256 1.78 12.45 9.48
C TYR A 256 1.60 10.94 9.37
N THR A 257 0.64 10.36 10.07
CA THR A 257 0.13 9.03 9.79
C THR A 257 -0.70 9.04 8.49
N ASN A 258 -0.95 7.87 7.89
CA ASN A 258 -1.83 7.79 6.71
C ASN A 258 -3.25 8.29 7.03
N GLU A 259 -3.70 8.02 8.25
CA GLU A 259 -4.96 8.46 8.80
C GLU A 259 -5.07 9.99 8.84
N GLU A 260 -4.04 10.67 9.37
CA GLU A 260 -3.98 12.13 9.44
C GLU A 260 -3.92 12.75 8.04
N LEU A 261 -3.11 12.18 7.13
CA LEU A 261 -3.08 12.63 5.73
C LEU A 261 -4.46 12.58 5.10
N TYR A 262 -5.17 11.46 5.27
CA TYR A 262 -6.53 11.30 4.76
C TYR A 262 -7.48 12.34 5.35
N GLN A 263 -7.45 12.55 6.68
CA GLN A 263 -8.33 13.53 7.34
C GLN A 263 -8.07 14.96 6.91
N TYR A 264 -6.80 15.33 6.75
CA TYR A 264 -6.45 16.66 6.27
C TYR A 264 -6.85 16.87 4.80
N LEU A 265 -6.72 15.86 3.97
CA LEU A 265 -7.23 15.91 2.60
C LEU A 265 -8.76 16.06 2.55
N VAL A 266 -9.51 15.41 3.47
CA VAL A 266 -10.97 15.63 3.63
C VAL A 266 -11.25 17.09 3.98
N LYS A 267 -10.54 17.64 4.98
CA LYS A 267 -10.71 19.07 5.37
C LYS A 267 -10.42 20.02 4.22
N ILE A 268 -9.39 19.75 3.45
CA ILE A 268 -9.04 20.55 2.28
C ILE A 268 -10.16 20.47 1.25
N LEU A 269 -10.63 19.27 0.90
CA LEU A 269 -11.68 19.04 -0.07
C LEU A 269 -13.00 19.75 0.31
N ASP A 270 -13.31 19.83 1.61
CA ASP A 270 -14.45 20.58 2.12
C ASP A 270 -14.34 22.09 1.93
N ASN A 271 -13.13 22.60 1.86
CA ASN A 271 -12.83 24.03 1.74
C ASN A 271 -12.44 24.47 0.33
N LEU A 272 -12.19 23.51 -0.57
CA LEU A 272 -11.92 23.82 -1.98
C LEU A 272 -13.11 24.51 -2.64
N GLY A 273 -12.82 25.56 -3.38
CA GLY A 273 -13.81 26.34 -4.12
C GLY A 273 -14.65 27.31 -3.26
N LYS A 274 -14.46 27.35 -1.94
CA LYS A 274 -15.06 28.41 -1.14
C LYS A 274 -14.25 29.67 -1.27
N ASP A 275 -14.91 30.80 -1.54
CA ASP A 275 -14.25 32.10 -1.63
C ASP A 275 -13.41 32.34 -0.38
N ARG A 276 -12.11 32.29 -0.51
CA ARG A 276 -11.22 32.88 0.48
C ARG A 276 -11.49 34.38 0.41
N LYS A 277 -12.13 34.96 1.43
CA LYS A 277 -12.03 36.38 1.63
C LYS A 277 -10.55 36.70 1.66
N ILE A 278 -10.05 37.20 0.52
CA ILE A 278 -8.67 37.70 0.41
C ILE A 278 -8.63 38.86 1.39
N THR A 279 -8.08 38.62 2.58
CA THR A 279 -7.63 39.70 3.41
C THR A 279 -6.49 40.32 2.60
N GLU A 280 -6.82 41.39 1.85
CA GLU A 280 -5.82 42.18 1.16
C GLU A 280 -4.78 42.60 2.19
N LYS A 281 -3.66 41.91 2.24
CA LYS A 281 -2.47 42.48 2.83
C LYS A 281 -2.19 43.73 2.04
N LYS A 282 -2.52 44.91 2.60
CA LYS A 282 -2.19 46.22 2.03
C LYS A 282 -0.76 46.11 1.52
N ARG A 283 -0.59 46.15 0.20
CA ARG A 283 0.73 46.32 -0.42
C ARG A 283 1.32 47.57 0.17
N VAL A 284 2.33 47.44 1.00
CA VAL A 284 3.15 48.58 1.42
C VAL A 284 3.89 49.01 0.16
N ILE A 285 3.42 50.10 -0.46
CA ILE A 285 4.10 50.74 -1.56
C ILE A 285 5.42 51.28 -1.00
N PRO A 286 6.58 50.83 -1.48
CA PRO A 286 7.83 51.37 -1.00
C PRO A 286 7.85 52.89 -1.32
N ARG A 287 8.15 53.69 -0.27
CA ARG A 287 8.34 55.12 -0.45
C ARG A 287 9.50 55.32 -1.44
N LYS A 288 9.25 56.18 -2.46
CA LYS A 288 10.31 56.65 -3.37
C LYS A 288 11.48 57.19 -2.54
N ILE A 289 12.62 56.59 -2.70
CA ILE A 289 13.88 57.18 -2.20
C ILE A 289 14.28 58.21 -3.22
N THR A 290 14.22 59.50 -2.86
CA THR A 290 14.79 60.60 -3.65
C THR A 290 16.27 60.64 -3.25
N ILE A 291 17.13 60.40 -4.22
CA ILE A 291 18.60 60.63 -4.06
C ILE A 291 18.83 62.08 -4.48
N GLU A 292 19.25 62.92 -3.54
CA GLU A 292 19.86 64.24 -3.82
C GLU A 292 21.33 64.08 -4.19
#